data_d342506d1a604d4be10f878215095510
#
_entry.id   d342506d1a604d4be10f878215095510
#
_cell.length_a   1.000
_cell.length_b   1.000
_cell.length_c   1.000
_cell.angle_alpha   90.00
_cell.angle_beta   90.00
_cell.angle_gamma   90.00
#
_symmetry.space_group_name_H-M   'P 1'
#
loop_
_entity.id
_entity.type
_entity.pdbx_description
1 polymer ?
#
loop_
_entity_poly.entity_id
_entity_poly.type
_entity_poly.pdbx_seq_one_letter_code
_entity_poly.pdbx_strand_id
1 'polypeptide(L)'
;STLMRSSAASDVYKRQEIRRFLLTLGSHRHVSALARLFNGSKKESLKHDDIMPVVMACLNMGKQKVGALIVIEHNVPLDEVVRTGELIDAAINQRLIENIFFKNSPLHDGAMVISKKRIKAAGCILPVSHDLNIPKELGLRHRAAMGISQQSDAHAIIVSEETGAISVAYRGQFYLRLNAEELESLLTKEN
;
A
#
# COMPACT_ATOMS: atom_id res chain seq x y z
N SER A 1 -18.55 54.54 15.55
CA SER A 1 -17.69 54.58 14.33
C SER A 1 -16.46 53.66 14.48
N THR A 2 -16.63 52.42 15.02
CA THR A 2 -15.45 51.55 15.29
C THR A 2 -15.61 50.10 14.77
N LEU A 3 -16.56 49.85 13.88
CA LEU A 3 -16.92 48.50 13.39
C LEU A 3 -16.49 48.19 11.93
N MET A 4 -15.84 49.12 11.22
CA MET A 4 -15.45 48.89 9.81
C MET A 4 -13.97 48.59 9.54
N ARG A 5 -13.10 48.46 10.56
CA ARG A 5 -11.65 48.19 10.37
C ARG A 5 -11.26 46.73 10.49
N SER A 6 -12.15 45.84 10.93
CA SER A 6 -11.82 44.40 11.13
C SER A 6 -11.97 43.54 9.86
N SER A 7 -12.81 43.95 8.90
CA SER A 7 -13.08 43.15 7.69
C SER A 7 -11.93 43.17 6.67
N ALA A 8 -11.29 44.33 6.49
CA ALA A 8 -10.23 44.47 5.50
C ALA A 8 -8.95 43.70 5.85
N ALA A 9 -8.60 43.59 7.13
CA ALA A 9 -7.42 42.85 7.58
C ALA A 9 -7.63 41.31 7.40
N SER A 10 -8.85 40.82 7.64
CA SER A 10 -9.19 39.40 7.44
C SER A 10 -9.16 38.99 5.97
N ASP A 11 -9.57 39.88 5.05
CA ASP A 11 -9.57 39.60 3.62
C ASP A 11 -8.16 39.61 3.01
N VAL A 12 -7.26 40.47 3.51
CA VAL A 12 -5.87 40.48 3.08
C VAL A 12 -5.13 39.22 3.53
N TYR A 13 -5.40 38.73 4.74
CA TYR A 13 -4.82 37.48 5.25
C TYR A 13 -5.28 36.27 4.47
N LYS A 14 -6.56 36.15 4.15
CA LYS A 14 -7.10 35.06 3.32
C LYS A 14 -6.53 35.04 1.90
N ARG A 15 -6.30 36.21 1.29
CA ARG A 15 -5.71 36.30 -0.04
C ARG A 15 -4.21 35.92 -0.05
N GLN A 16 -3.46 36.21 1.02
CA GLN A 16 -2.06 35.82 1.15
C GLN A 16 -1.89 34.31 1.38
N GLU A 17 -2.75 33.72 2.17
CA GLU A 17 -2.78 32.25 2.40
C GLU A 17 -3.11 31.49 1.10
N ILE A 18 -4.14 31.94 0.36
CA ILE A 18 -4.53 31.36 -0.93
C ILE A 18 -3.40 31.52 -1.95
N ARG A 19 -2.71 32.68 -1.97
CA ARG A 19 -1.59 32.90 -2.89
C ARG A 19 -0.38 32.02 -2.55
N ARG A 20 -0.04 31.83 -1.27
CA ARG A 20 0.98 30.87 -0.83
C ARG A 20 0.61 29.44 -1.18
N PHE A 21 -0.63 29.06 -0.96
CA PHE A 21 -1.15 27.74 -1.32
C PHE A 21 -1.06 27.48 -2.83
N LEU A 22 -1.46 28.46 -3.67
CA LEU A 22 -1.36 28.38 -5.13
C LEU A 22 0.10 28.40 -5.62
N LEU A 23 1.00 29.13 -4.96
CA LEU A 23 2.44 29.12 -5.30
C LEU A 23 3.09 27.78 -4.91
N THR A 24 2.65 27.16 -3.83
CA THR A 24 3.10 25.82 -3.43
C THR A 24 2.57 24.75 -4.40
N LEU A 25 1.35 24.89 -4.89
CA LEU A 25 0.78 24.05 -5.94
C LEU A 25 1.47 24.27 -7.31
N GLY A 26 1.93 25.49 -7.59
CA GLY A 26 2.61 25.85 -8.85
C GLY A 26 4.10 25.44 -8.92
N SER A 27 4.69 24.93 -7.85
CA SER A 27 6.05 24.38 -7.92
C SER A 27 6.06 23.10 -8.77
N HIS A 28 7.04 22.97 -9.66
CA HIS A 28 7.17 21.94 -10.71
C HIS A 28 6.93 20.47 -10.25
N ARG A 29 6.97 20.20 -8.96
CA ARG A 29 6.69 18.87 -8.39
C ARG A 29 5.21 18.49 -8.39
N HIS A 30 4.29 19.46 -8.27
CA HIS A 30 2.85 19.20 -8.20
C HIS A 30 2.14 19.27 -9.56
N VAL A 31 2.70 20.01 -10.52
CA VAL A 31 2.17 20.02 -11.90
C VAL A 31 2.34 18.64 -12.56
N SER A 32 3.41 17.91 -12.24
CA SER A 32 3.59 16.55 -12.74
C SER A 32 2.58 15.55 -12.10
N ALA A 33 2.15 15.78 -10.85
CA ALA A 33 1.12 14.97 -10.20
C ALA A 33 -0.26 15.25 -10.80
N LEU A 34 -0.59 16.53 -11.07
CA LEU A 34 -1.84 16.90 -11.75
C LEU A 34 -1.85 16.45 -13.23
N ALA A 35 -0.74 16.55 -13.94
CA ALA A 35 -0.61 16.03 -15.29
C ALA A 35 -0.75 14.51 -15.37
N ARG A 36 -0.36 13.76 -14.31
CA ARG A 36 -0.61 12.33 -14.18
C ARG A 36 -2.08 12.00 -13.94
N LEU A 37 -2.85 12.88 -13.29
CA LEU A 37 -4.30 12.74 -13.12
C LEU A 37 -5.07 13.00 -14.42
N PHE A 38 -4.54 13.87 -15.30
CA PHE A 38 -5.15 14.18 -16.61
C PHE A 38 -4.66 13.28 -17.75
N ASN A 39 -3.44 12.76 -17.68
CA ASN A 39 -3.02 11.66 -18.54
C ASN A 39 -3.60 10.39 -17.95
N GLY A 40 -4.77 10.00 -18.42
CA GLY A 40 -5.37 8.70 -18.17
C GLY A 40 -4.40 7.60 -18.60
N SER A 41 -3.39 7.30 -17.76
CA SER A 41 -2.63 6.08 -17.92
C SER A 41 -3.65 4.95 -17.76
N LYS A 42 -3.87 4.20 -18.83
CA LYS A 42 -4.65 2.96 -18.83
C LYS A 42 -4.33 2.23 -17.52
N LYS A 43 -5.35 2.05 -16.67
CA LYS A 43 -5.26 1.20 -15.49
C LYS A 43 -4.71 -0.15 -15.94
N GLU A 44 -3.45 -0.41 -15.66
CA GLU A 44 -2.91 -1.76 -15.76
C GLU A 44 -3.29 -2.51 -14.50
N SER A 45 -4.57 -2.93 -14.42
CA SER A 45 -5.00 -3.89 -13.41
C SER A 45 -4.19 -5.18 -13.56
N LEU A 46 -3.86 -5.79 -12.42
CA LEU A 46 -3.26 -7.12 -12.41
C LEU A 46 -4.23 -8.10 -13.06
N LYS A 47 -3.76 -8.83 -14.06
CA LYS A 47 -4.53 -9.90 -14.68
C LYS A 47 -4.45 -11.15 -13.82
N HIS A 48 -5.34 -12.10 -14.06
CA HIS A 48 -5.32 -13.43 -13.44
C HIS A 48 -3.91 -14.07 -13.45
N ASP A 49 -3.21 -14.00 -14.58
CA ASP A 49 -1.85 -14.55 -14.72
C ASP A 49 -0.80 -13.88 -13.82
N ASP A 50 -0.99 -12.61 -13.47
CA ASP A 50 -0.10 -11.88 -12.56
C ASP A 50 -0.43 -12.19 -11.09
N ILE A 51 -1.69 -12.51 -10.78
CA ILE A 51 -2.20 -12.75 -9.43
C ILE A 51 -1.92 -14.18 -8.98
N MET A 52 -2.06 -15.16 -9.86
CA MET A 52 -1.89 -16.58 -9.50
C MET A 52 -0.53 -16.90 -8.87
N PRO A 53 0.62 -16.39 -9.33
CA PRO A 53 1.89 -16.59 -8.65
C PRO A 53 1.92 -16.04 -7.22
N VAL A 54 1.22 -14.93 -6.94
CA VAL A 54 1.10 -14.36 -5.59
C VAL A 54 0.25 -15.27 -4.70
N VAL A 55 -0.92 -15.72 -5.19
CA VAL A 55 -1.80 -16.64 -4.47
C VAL A 55 -1.07 -17.93 -4.12
N MET A 56 -0.40 -18.54 -5.09
CA MET A 56 0.34 -19.79 -4.88
C MET A 56 1.49 -19.63 -3.88
N ALA A 57 2.23 -18.51 -3.94
CA ALA A 57 3.26 -18.19 -2.96
C ALA A 57 2.66 -18.07 -1.54
N CYS A 58 1.55 -17.34 -1.38
CA CYS A 58 0.88 -17.19 -0.10
C CYS A 58 0.41 -18.55 0.48
N LEU A 59 -0.17 -19.42 -0.36
CA LEU A 59 -0.59 -20.76 0.06
C LEU A 59 0.60 -21.62 0.53
N ASN A 60 1.71 -21.60 -0.22
CA ASN A 60 2.90 -22.36 0.14
C ASN A 60 3.54 -21.83 1.43
N MET A 61 3.68 -20.51 1.54
CA MET A 61 4.20 -19.87 2.76
C MET A 61 3.29 -20.14 3.97
N GLY A 62 1.96 -20.12 3.77
CA GLY A 62 1.00 -20.47 4.81
C GLY A 62 1.17 -21.91 5.32
N LYS A 63 1.33 -22.91 4.42
CA LYS A 63 1.61 -24.29 4.78
C LYS A 63 2.91 -24.47 5.59
N GLN A 64 3.93 -23.67 5.26
CA GLN A 64 5.23 -23.68 5.91
C GLN A 64 5.30 -22.75 7.14
N LYS A 65 4.25 -22.01 7.44
CA LYS A 65 4.20 -20.98 8.48
C LYS A 65 5.32 -19.94 8.32
N VAL A 66 5.55 -19.52 7.09
CA VAL A 66 6.47 -18.42 6.75
C VAL A 66 5.66 -17.13 6.71
N GLY A 67 6.02 -16.19 7.58
CA GLY A 67 5.37 -14.87 7.65
C GLY A 67 5.69 -14.03 6.43
N ALA A 68 4.67 -13.41 5.84
CA ALA A 68 4.85 -12.51 4.70
C ALA A 68 3.91 -11.30 4.78
N LEU A 69 4.35 -10.20 4.17
CA LEU A 69 3.57 -8.98 4.00
C LEU A 69 3.77 -8.47 2.57
N ILE A 70 2.74 -8.60 1.74
CA ILE A 70 2.77 -8.25 0.32
C ILE A 70 1.77 -7.12 0.06
N VAL A 71 2.23 -6.02 -0.52
CA VAL A 71 1.39 -4.85 -0.83
C VAL A 71 1.27 -4.72 -2.34
N ILE A 72 0.04 -4.72 -2.84
CA ILE A 72 -0.28 -4.51 -4.25
C ILE A 72 -0.80 -3.07 -4.42
N GLU A 73 -0.01 -2.24 -5.11
CA GLU A 73 -0.35 -0.86 -5.45
C GLU A 73 -1.45 -0.81 -6.50
N HIS A 74 -2.39 0.12 -6.34
CA HIS A 74 -3.44 0.40 -7.32
C HIS A 74 -3.37 1.84 -7.85
N ASN A 75 -4.28 2.72 -7.42
CA ASN A 75 -4.33 4.09 -7.95
C ASN A 75 -3.46 5.06 -7.16
N VAL A 76 -3.32 4.83 -5.85
CA VAL A 76 -2.50 5.68 -4.97
C VAL A 76 -1.05 5.20 -5.05
N PRO A 77 -0.11 6.03 -5.56
CA PRO A 77 1.29 5.64 -5.68
C PRO A 77 1.94 5.40 -4.32
N LEU A 78 2.74 4.34 -4.23
CA LEU A 78 3.50 3.97 -3.03
C LEU A 78 5.00 4.26 -3.15
N ASP A 79 5.40 5.24 -3.97
CA ASP A 79 6.80 5.58 -4.21
C ASP A 79 7.58 5.86 -2.92
N GLU A 80 6.95 6.50 -1.91
CA GLU A 80 7.59 6.78 -0.62
C GLU A 80 7.86 5.49 0.17
N VAL A 81 6.95 4.53 0.11
CA VAL A 81 7.12 3.19 0.72
C VAL A 81 8.23 2.43 0.01
N VAL A 82 8.21 2.41 -1.34
CA VAL A 82 9.21 1.72 -2.17
C VAL A 82 10.63 2.23 -1.88
N ARG A 83 10.80 3.51 -1.62
CA ARG A 83 12.12 4.11 -1.28
C ARG A 83 12.69 3.66 0.04
N THR A 84 11.88 3.10 0.94
CA THR A 84 12.37 2.60 2.25
C THR A 84 12.98 1.22 2.17
N GLY A 85 12.73 0.47 1.08
CA GLY A 85 13.19 -0.88 0.88
C GLY A 85 14.27 -1.02 -0.19
N GLU A 86 14.68 -2.24 -0.47
CA GLU A 86 15.61 -2.59 -1.53
C GLU A 86 14.88 -2.73 -2.87
N LEU A 87 15.37 -2.06 -3.90
CA LEU A 87 14.81 -2.11 -5.25
C LEU A 87 15.09 -3.47 -5.90
N ILE A 88 14.04 -4.18 -6.28
CA ILE A 88 14.13 -5.51 -6.93
C ILE A 88 13.87 -5.40 -8.44
N ASP A 89 12.80 -4.71 -8.81
CA ASP A 89 12.32 -4.50 -10.19
C ASP A 89 12.26 -5.79 -11.04
N ALA A 90 11.66 -6.84 -10.51
CA ALA A 90 11.55 -8.16 -11.14
C ALA A 90 10.10 -8.47 -11.59
N ALA A 91 9.96 -9.43 -12.51
CA ALA A 91 8.67 -10.02 -12.84
C ALA A 91 8.07 -10.76 -11.63
N ILE A 92 6.73 -10.76 -11.54
CA ILE A 92 6.03 -11.50 -10.49
C ILE A 92 6.27 -12.99 -10.70
N ASN A 93 6.88 -13.64 -9.73
CA ASN A 93 7.22 -15.06 -9.77
C ASN A 93 7.07 -15.67 -8.39
N GLN A 94 6.36 -16.80 -8.30
CA GLN A 94 6.10 -17.49 -7.05
C GLN A 94 7.38 -17.78 -6.26
N ARG A 95 8.40 -18.37 -6.91
CA ARG A 95 9.66 -18.76 -6.24
C ARG A 95 10.45 -17.55 -5.74
N LEU A 96 10.40 -16.43 -6.47
CA LEU A 96 11.04 -15.18 -6.03
C LEU A 96 10.37 -14.63 -4.79
N ILE A 97 9.02 -14.63 -4.75
CA ILE A 97 8.25 -14.20 -3.58
C ILE A 97 8.61 -15.06 -2.37
N GLU A 98 8.61 -16.39 -2.51
CA GLU A 98 8.98 -17.33 -1.43
C GLU A 98 10.41 -17.12 -0.95
N ASN A 99 11.36 -16.81 -1.86
CA ASN A 99 12.74 -16.51 -1.49
C ASN A 99 12.90 -15.17 -0.76
N ILE A 100 12.15 -14.14 -1.14
CA ILE A 100 12.14 -12.84 -0.45
C ILE A 100 11.74 -13.04 1.02
N PHE A 101 10.69 -13.83 1.28
CA PHE A 101 10.18 -14.07 2.63
C PHE A 101 10.80 -15.27 3.34
N PHE A 102 11.80 -15.92 2.71
CA PHE A 102 12.50 -17.02 3.36
C PHE A 102 13.11 -16.56 4.69
N LYS A 103 12.83 -17.31 5.75
CA LYS A 103 13.34 -17.02 7.09
C LYS A 103 14.87 -16.94 7.05
N ASN A 104 15.43 -15.90 7.58
CA ASN A 104 16.85 -15.52 7.52
C ASN A 104 17.32 -14.86 6.20
N SER A 105 16.45 -14.62 5.23
CA SER A 105 16.76 -13.69 4.13
C SER A 105 16.86 -12.26 4.67
N PRO A 106 17.81 -11.43 4.24
CA PRO A 106 17.86 -10.01 4.63
C PRO A 106 16.59 -9.22 4.27
N LEU A 107 15.81 -9.70 3.29
CA LEU A 107 14.64 -9.01 2.74
C LEU A 107 13.32 -9.42 3.39
N HIS A 108 13.31 -10.46 4.27
CA HIS A 108 12.07 -11.00 4.82
C HIS A 108 11.40 -10.09 5.86
N ASP A 109 12.16 -9.18 6.46
CA ASP A 109 11.63 -8.21 7.42
C ASP A 109 11.16 -6.96 6.68
N GLY A 110 9.85 -6.69 6.77
CA GLY A 110 9.19 -5.62 6.04
C GLY A 110 8.20 -6.12 4.99
N ALA A 111 7.81 -5.22 4.10
CA ALA A 111 6.85 -5.50 3.06
C ALA A 111 7.51 -5.64 1.68
N MET A 112 6.97 -6.51 0.85
CA MET A 112 7.25 -6.53 -0.58
C MET A 112 6.16 -5.73 -1.30
N VAL A 113 6.55 -4.80 -2.18
CA VAL A 113 5.63 -3.97 -2.94
C VAL A 113 5.58 -4.42 -4.40
N ILE A 114 4.37 -4.69 -4.87
CA ILE A 114 4.05 -4.95 -6.28
C ILE A 114 3.40 -3.69 -6.85
N SER A 115 3.98 -3.16 -7.92
CA SER A 115 3.48 -2.02 -8.66
C SER A 115 3.67 -2.26 -10.14
N LYS A 116 2.68 -1.87 -10.97
CA LYS A 116 2.74 -1.99 -12.43
C LYS A 116 3.17 -3.38 -12.90
N LYS A 117 2.56 -4.43 -12.34
CA LYS A 117 2.80 -5.85 -12.65
C LYS A 117 4.24 -6.32 -12.41
N ARG A 118 4.97 -5.66 -11.50
CA ARG A 118 6.34 -6.03 -11.14
C ARG A 118 6.52 -6.00 -9.63
N ILE A 119 7.37 -6.87 -9.12
CA ILE A 119 7.90 -6.75 -7.76
C ILE A 119 8.85 -5.56 -7.78
N LYS A 120 8.46 -4.45 -7.17
CA LYS A 120 9.23 -3.21 -7.19
C LYS A 120 10.33 -3.20 -6.15
N ALA A 121 9.99 -3.50 -4.91
CA ALA A 121 10.93 -3.47 -3.78
C ALA A 121 10.53 -4.51 -2.73
N ALA A 122 11.47 -4.85 -1.85
CA ALA A 122 11.26 -5.70 -0.69
C ALA A 122 11.94 -5.10 0.54
N GLY A 123 11.59 -5.59 1.74
CA GLY A 123 12.06 -5.00 3.00
C GLY A 123 11.54 -3.57 3.24
N CYS A 124 10.40 -3.22 2.63
CA CYS A 124 9.82 -1.88 2.77
C CYS A 124 9.19 -1.67 4.14
N ILE A 125 9.34 -0.46 4.67
CA ILE A 125 8.74 -0.04 5.94
C ILE A 125 7.36 0.54 5.68
N LEU A 126 6.36 0.01 6.38
CA LEU A 126 4.97 0.49 6.30
C LEU A 126 4.59 1.29 7.54
N PRO A 127 3.63 2.22 7.41
CA PRO A 127 3.02 2.86 8.57
C PRO A 127 2.27 1.81 9.39
N VAL A 128 2.44 1.84 10.71
CA VAL A 128 1.78 0.91 11.64
C VAL A 128 0.52 1.56 12.19
N SER A 129 -0.63 0.90 12.06
CA SER A 129 -1.87 1.37 12.66
C SER A 129 -1.83 1.24 14.19
N HIS A 130 -2.21 2.32 14.87
CA HIS A 130 -2.37 2.38 16.33
C HIS A 130 -3.82 2.16 16.75
N ASP A 131 -4.70 1.70 15.86
CA ASP A 131 -6.10 1.44 16.17
C ASP A 131 -6.21 0.37 17.26
N LEU A 132 -6.86 0.74 18.36
CA LEU A 132 -7.08 -0.13 19.53
C LEU A 132 -8.13 -1.21 19.26
N ASN A 133 -8.94 -1.06 18.20
CA ASN A 133 -9.94 -2.05 17.81
C ASN A 133 -9.33 -3.26 17.06
N ILE A 134 -8.06 -3.17 16.65
CA ILE A 134 -7.38 -4.32 16.05
C ILE A 134 -7.16 -5.39 17.13
N PRO A 135 -7.67 -6.62 16.93
CA PRO A 135 -7.49 -7.72 17.88
C PRO A 135 -6.01 -7.90 18.28
N LYS A 136 -5.76 -8.17 19.56
CA LYS A 136 -4.39 -8.31 20.10
C LYS A 136 -3.65 -9.51 19.53
N GLU A 137 -4.38 -10.51 19.05
CA GLU A 137 -3.86 -11.72 18.41
C GLU A 137 -3.24 -11.41 17.03
N LEU A 138 -3.56 -10.26 16.45
CA LEU A 138 -3.00 -9.82 15.18
C LEU A 138 -1.66 -9.10 15.42
N GLY A 139 -0.58 -9.70 14.94
CA GLY A 139 0.79 -9.22 15.12
C GLY A 139 1.13 -7.96 14.30
N LEU A 140 2.41 -7.58 14.35
CA LEU A 140 2.93 -6.35 13.72
C LEU A 140 2.65 -6.28 12.21
N ARG A 141 2.76 -7.39 11.46
CA ARG A 141 2.45 -7.43 10.03
C ARG A 141 0.99 -7.06 9.73
N HIS A 142 0.04 -7.49 10.57
CA HIS A 142 -1.36 -7.10 10.42
C HIS A 142 -1.55 -5.60 10.70
N ARG A 143 -0.91 -5.07 11.73
CA ARG A 143 -0.99 -3.64 12.06
C ARG A 143 -0.36 -2.77 10.97
N ALA A 144 0.73 -3.21 10.36
CA ALA A 144 1.36 -2.54 9.22
C ALA A 144 0.46 -2.62 7.97
N ALA A 145 -0.14 -3.77 7.69
CA ALA A 145 -1.11 -3.94 6.61
C ALA A 145 -2.34 -3.03 6.80
N MET A 146 -2.86 -2.92 8.01
CA MET A 146 -3.94 -1.99 8.31
C MET A 146 -3.52 -0.55 8.08
N GLY A 147 -2.33 -0.15 8.54
CA GLY A 147 -1.81 1.20 8.39
C GLY A 147 -1.74 1.65 6.93
N ILE A 148 -1.20 0.82 6.05
CA ILE A 148 -1.14 1.14 4.62
C ILE A 148 -2.52 1.11 3.95
N SER A 149 -3.41 0.21 4.34
CA SER A 149 -4.77 0.12 3.80
C SER A 149 -5.68 1.30 4.19
N GLN A 150 -5.36 2.00 5.28
CA GLN A 150 -6.05 3.23 5.72
C GLN A 150 -5.57 4.47 4.96
N GLN A 151 -4.35 4.44 4.42
CA GLN A 151 -3.72 5.58 3.75
C GLN A 151 -3.72 5.47 2.22
N SER A 152 -4.07 4.30 1.68
CA SER A 152 -4.08 4.03 0.25
C SER A 152 -5.20 3.07 -0.13
N ASP A 153 -5.37 2.86 -1.43
CA ASP A 153 -6.25 1.84 -2.00
C ASP A 153 -5.52 0.51 -2.31
N ALA A 154 -4.35 0.31 -1.70
CA ALA A 154 -3.57 -0.90 -1.88
C ALA A 154 -4.20 -2.10 -1.17
N HIS A 155 -4.07 -3.30 -1.76
CA HIS A 155 -4.30 -4.56 -1.07
C HIS A 155 -3.04 -4.96 -0.31
N ALA A 156 -3.14 -5.11 1.00
CA ALA A 156 -2.06 -5.61 1.83
C ALA A 156 -2.36 -7.04 2.29
N ILE A 157 -1.64 -8.01 1.72
CA ILE A 157 -1.79 -9.45 1.98
C ILE A 157 -0.83 -9.84 3.10
N ILE A 158 -1.35 -10.56 4.09
CA ILE A 158 -0.58 -11.04 5.24
C ILE A 158 -0.64 -12.56 5.28
N VAL A 159 0.51 -13.21 5.43
CA VAL A 159 0.61 -14.62 5.81
C VAL A 159 1.13 -14.67 7.24
N SER A 160 0.37 -15.30 8.13
CA SER A 160 0.73 -15.43 9.55
C SER A 160 1.81 -16.49 9.74
N GLU A 161 2.90 -16.14 10.41
CA GLU A 161 3.95 -17.10 10.78
C GLU A 161 3.54 -18.05 11.93
N GLU A 162 2.52 -17.66 12.69
CA GLU A 162 2.02 -18.48 13.81
C GLU A 162 1.01 -19.54 13.33
N THR A 163 0.02 -19.10 12.55
CA THR A 163 -1.12 -19.93 12.14
C THR A 163 -1.04 -20.41 10.69
N GLY A 164 -0.27 -19.74 9.84
CA GLY A 164 -0.28 -19.94 8.39
C GLY A 164 -1.50 -19.35 7.69
N ALA A 165 -2.40 -18.69 8.43
CA ALA A 165 -3.59 -18.07 7.87
C ALA A 165 -3.24 -16.90 6.94
N ILE A 166 -3.97 -16.80 5.83
CA ILE A 166 -3.84 -15.71 4.87
C ILE A 166 -4.95 -14.69 5.14
N SER A 167 -4.58 -13.43 5.21
CA SER A 167 -5.51 -12.33 5.43
C SER A 167 -5.18 -11.17 4.49
N VAL A 168 -6.14 -10.30 4.23
CA VAL A 168 -5.95 -9.06 3.45
C VAL A 168 -6.49 -7.89 4.24
N ALA A 169 -5.73 -6.80 4.30
CA ALA A 169 -6.21 -5.49 4.71
C ALA A 169 -6.46 -4.64 3.46
N TYR A 170 -7.67 -4.07 3.36
CA TYR A 170 -8.08 -3.23 2.24
C TYR A 170 -9.05 -2.16 2.72
N ARG A 171 -8.80 -0.90 2.37
CA ARG A 171 -9.63 0.27 2.76
C ARG A 171 -9.98 0.30 4.26
N GLY A 172 -9.00 -0.02 5.11
CA GLY A 172 -9.18 0.00 6.56
C GLY A 172 -10.00 -1.17 7.13
N GLN A 173 -10.21 -2.23 6.36
CA GLN A 173 -10.93 -3.43 6.78
C GLN A 173 -10.06 -4.68 6.62
N PHE A 174 -10.24 -5.66 7.52
CA PHE A 174 -9.62 -6.97 7.41
C PHE A 174 -10.57 -8.00 6.79
N TYR A 175 -10.02 -8.78 5.88
CA TYR A 175 -10.58 -10.03 5.37
C TYR A 175 -9.67 -11.15 5.90
N LEU A 176 -10.16 -11.88 6.91
CA LEU A 176 -9.34 -12.84 7.67
C LEU A 176 -9.56 -14.27 7.20
N ARG A 177 -8.48 -15.08 7.25
CA ARG A 177 -8.51 -16.54 6.99
C ARG A 177 -9.06 -16.89 5.61
N LEU A 178 -8.60 -16.18 4.60
CA LEU A 178 -9.03 -16.42 3.22
C LEU A 178 -8.47 -17.74 2.68
N ASN A 179 -9.31 -18.46 1.94
CA ASN A 179 -8.86 -19.54 1.08
C ASN A 179 -8.34 -19.03 -0.27
N ALA A 180 -7.87 -19.91 -1.15
CA ALA A 180 -7.29 -19.55 -2.43
C ALA A 180 -8.27 -18.78 -3.34
N GLU A 181 -9.50 -19.26 -3.45
CA GLU A 181 -10.54 -18.68 -4.31
C GLU A 181 -11.00 -17.32 -3.80
N GLU A 182 -11.15 -17.18 -2.47
CA GLU A 182 -11.49 -15.91 -1.84
C GLU A 182 -10.39 -14.87 -2.00
N LEU A 183 -9.12 -15.26 -1.83
CA LEU A 183 -7.96 -14.40 -2.04
C LEU A 183 -7.88 -13.93 -3.49
N GLU A 184 -7.96 -14.86 -4.45
CA GLU A 184 -7.96 -14.56 -5.87
C GLU A 184 -9.12 -13.62 -6.24
N SER A 185 -10.34 -13.94 -5.80
CA SER A 185 -11.53 -13.12 -6.06
C SER A 185 -11.40 -11.71 -5.51
N LEU A 186 -10.79 -11.55 -4.32
CA LEU A 186 -10.58 -10.23 -3.71
C LEU A 186 -9.56 -9.40 -4.48
N LEU A 187 -8.48 -10.04 -4.97
CA LEU A 187 -7.41 -9.35 -5.71
C LEU A 187 -7.77 -9.05 -7.17
N THR A 188 -8.73 -9.79 -7.76
CA THR A 188 -9.19 -9.59 -9.15
C THR A 188 -10.37 -8.64 -9.27
N LYS A 189 -11.12 -8.40 -8.19
CA LYS A 189 -12.22 -7.44 -8.20
C LYS A 189 -11.67 -6.03 -8.42
N GLU A 190 -11.89 -5.51 -9.62
CA GLU A 190 -11.73 -4.08 -9.90
C GLU A 190 -12.83 -3.31 -9.13
N ASN A 191 -12.41 -2.40 -8.26
CA ASN A 191 -13.32 -1.43 -7.62
C ASN A 191 -13.25 -0.09 -8.31
#